data_673f812cdce9945bb0e64d5e680a93f4
#
_entry.id   673f812cdce9945bb0e64d5e680a93f4
#
_cell.length_a   1.000
_cell.length_b   1.000
_cell.length_c   1.000
_cell.angle_alpha   90.00
_cell.angle_beta   90.00
_cell.angle_gamma   90.00
#
_symmetry.space_group_name_H-M   'P 1'
#
loop_
_entity.id
_entity.type
_entity.pdbx_description
1 polymer ?
#
loop_
_entity_poly.entity_id
_entity_poly.type
_entity_poly.pdbx_seq_one_letter_code
_entity_poly.pdbx_strand_id
1 'polypeptide(L)'
;MKLKQHITISLFFSAFLFAISKSWIIFTSSLISGVLIDIDHVFDYFWEFRKRLVAKEFFSAHYNRTASFGSLIFHSWELLFLLNIYAFFICGNSWIIGITIGFTQHVVLDQIFNKPNRWGYFFFWRLKNNFSLKKLLQID
;
A
#
# COMPACT_ATOMS: atom_id res chain seq x y z
N MET A 1 9.42 1.62 -0.21
CA MET A 1 10.36 0.53 -0.63
C MET A 1 10.50 0.48 -2.15
N LYS A 2 11.42 -0.38 -2.71
CA LYS A 2 11.43 -0.64 -4.16
C LYS A 2 10.45 -1.77 -4.49
N LEU A 3 9.81 -1.71 -5.67
CA LEU A 3 8.83 -2.73 -6.10
C LEU A 3 9.35 -4.17 -5.97
N LYS A 4 10.61 -4.41 -6.35
CA LYS A 4 11.23 -5.74 -6.21
C LYS A 4 11.25 -6.25 -4.76
N GLN A 5 11.46 -5.36 -3.79
CA GLN A 5 11.47 -5.71 -2.37
C GLN A 5 10.06 -6.08 -1.90
N HIS A 6 9.02 -5.31 -2.32
CA HIS A 6 7.63 -5.66 -2.03
C HIS A 6 7.26 -7.03 -2.59
N ILE A 7 7.58 -7.31 -3.86
CA ILE A 7 7.31 -8.62 -4.49
C ILE A 7 7.98 -9.74 -3.69
N THR A 8 9.27 -9.60 -3.38
CA THR A 8 10.03 -10.66 -2.69
C THR A 8 9.45 -10.93 -1.29
N ILE A 9 9.23 -9.88 -0.51
CA ILE A 9 8.72 -10.04 0.87
C ILE A 9 7.29 -10.55 0.85
N SER A 10 6.43 -10.04 -0.04
CA SER A 10 5.06 -10.53 -0.16
C SER A 10 4.99 -11.99 -0.58
N LEU A 11 5.92 -12.46 -1.43
CA LEU A 11 5.99 -13.86 -1.81
C LEU A 11 6.33 -14.76 -0.61
N PHE A 12 7.37 -14.41 0.15
CA PHE A 12 7.76 -15.17 1.35
C PHE A 12 6.65 -15.16 2.40
N PHE A 13 6.04 -14.01 2.62
CA PHE A 13 4.96 -13.86 3.59
C PHE A 13 3.72 -14.66 3.19
N SER A 14 3.32 -14.63 1.92
CA SER A 14 2.20 -15.41 1.42
C SER A 14 2.48 -16.92 1.44
N ALA A 15 3.74 -17.33 1.18
CA ALA A 15 4.15 -18.73 1.32
C ALA A 15 4.07 -19.19 2.80
N PHE A 16 4.45 -18.35 3.73
CA PHE A 16 4.28 -18.62 5.17
C PHE A 16 2.79 -18.74 5.55
N LEU A 17 1.93 -17.86 5.04
CA LEU A 17 0.48 -17.97 5.24
C LEU A 17 -0.08 -19.27 4.66
N PHE A 18 0.40 -19.69 3.49
CA PHE A 18 0.02 -20.98 2.92
C PHE A 18 0.44 -22.15 3.80
N ALA A 19 1.65 -22.12 4.36
CA ALA A 19 2.15 -23.19 5.24
C ALA A 19 1.24 -23.40 6.46
N ILE A 20 0.64 -22.33 6.97
CA ILE A 20 -0.26 -22.36 8.15
C ILE A 20 -1.71 -22.70 7.72
N SER A 21 -2.26 -21.95 6.75
CA SER A 21 -3.68 -22.02 6.39
C SER A 21 -4.02 -23.18 5.44
N LYS A 22 -3.02 -23.71 4.72
CA LYS A 22 -3.16 -24.68 3.62
C LYS A 22 -4.11 -24.21 2.52
N SER A 23 -4.35 -22.90 2.41
CA SER A 23 -5.30 -22.28 1.49
C SER A 23 -4.59 -21.57 0.36
N TRP A 24 -4.74 -22.07 -0.87
CA TRP A 24 -4.27 -21.39 -2.08
C TRP A 24 -4.96 -20.04 -2.30
N ILE A 25 -6.20 -19.90 -1.84
CA ILE A 25 -6.97 -18.67 -1.94
C ILE A 25 -6.30 -17.57 -1.11
N ILE A 26 -5.95 -17.86 0.14
CA ILE A 26 -5.26 -16.90 1.02
C ILE A 26 -3.87 -16.57 0.47
N PHE A 27 -3.13 -17.58 -0.03
CA PHE A 27 -1.83 -17.37 -0.66
C PHE A 27 -1.92 -16.39 -1.83
N THR A 28 -2.77 -16.70 -2.82
CA THR A 28 -2.85 -15.91 -4.05
C THR A 28 -3.41 -14.51 -3.81
N SER A 29 -4.46 -14.38 -2.99
CA SER A 29 -5.06 -13.08 -2.69
C SER A 29 -4.13 -12.18 -1.87
N SER A 30 -3.40 -12.73 -0.89
CA SER A 30 -2.44 -11.94 -0.10
C SER A 30 -1.22 -11.52 -0.94
N LEU A 31 -0.71 -12.39 -1.82
CA LEU A 31 0.38 -12.05 -2.71
C LEU A 31 -0.01 -10.94 -3.69
N ILE A 32 -1.14 -11.12 -4.37
CA ILE A 32 -1.64 -10.15 -5.35
C ILE A 32 -1.89 -8.80 -4.69
N SER A 33 -2.62 -8.78 -3.59
CA SER A 33 -2.95 -7.53 -2.89
C SER A 33 -1.73 -6.84 -2.30
N GLY A 34 -0.79 -7.59 -1.72
CA GLY A 34 0.45 -7.06 -1.17
C GLY A 34 1.39 -6.45 -2.21
N VAL A 35 1.19 -6.76 -3.51
CA VAL A 35 1.94 -6.14 -4.62
C VAL A 35 1.16 -5.04 -5.30
N LEU A 36 -0.17 -5.23 -5.50
CA LEU A 36 -0.99 -4.31 -6.28
C LEU A 36 -1.46 -3.08 -5.50
N ILE A 37 -1.29 -3.02 -4.19
CA ILE A 37 -1.70 -1.87 -3.39
C ILE A 37 -1.04 -0.56 -3.88
N ASP A 38 0.17 -0.63 -4.44
CA ASP A 38 0.88 0.50 -5.03
C ASP A 38 0.20 1.10 -6.28
N ILE A 39 -0.94 0.52 -6.70
CA ILE A 39 -1.71 1.07 -7.83
C ILE A 39 -2.22 2.49 -7.54
N ASP A 40 -2.40 2.87 -6.28
CA ASP A 40 -2.80 4.22 -5.91
C ASP A 40 -1.72 5.27 -6.25
N HIS A 41 -0.44 4.91 -6.25
CA HIS A 41 0.63 5.78 -6.77
C HIS A 41 0.46 6.09 -8.26
N VAL A 42 -0.11 5.15 -9.03
CA VAL A 42 -0.42 5.37 -10.45
C VAL A 42 -1.56 6.38 -10.59
N PHE A 43 -2.60 6.26 -9.76
CA PHE A 43 -3.70 7.23 -9.76
C PHE A 43 -3.21 8.62 -9.35
N ASP A 44 -2.39 8.72 -8.32
CA ASP A 44 -1.80 9.99 -7.86
C ASP A 44 -0.94 10.63 -8.95
N TYR A 45 -0.14 9.83 -9.65
CA TYR A 45 0.66 10.30 -10.78
C TYR A 45 -0.20 10.91 -11.90
N PHE A 46 -1.28 10.23 -12.29
CA PHE A 46 -2.22 10.77 -13.29
C PHE A 46 -2.90 12.06 -12.80
N TRP A 47 -3.27 12.11 -11.54
CA TRP A 47 -3.90 13.28 -10.96
C TRP A 47 -2.99 14.50 -10.96
N GLU A 48 -1.74 14.32 -10.56
CA GLU A 48 -0.77 15.39 -10.45
C GLU A 48 -0.26 15.86 -11.81
N PHE A 49 0.19 14.94 -12.64
CA PHE A 49 0.88 15.31 -13.89
C PHE A 49 -0.06 15.44 -15.09
N ARG A 50 -1.29 14.94 -15.01
CA ARG A 50 -2.28 14.95 -16.11
C ARG A 50 -1.71 14.48 -17.44
N LYS A 51 -0.70 13.62 -17.43
CA LYS A 51 0.06 13.14 -18.58
C LYS A 51 -0.19 11.66 -18.81
N ARG A 52 0.12 11.23 -20.04
CA ARG A 52 0.17 9.81 -20.37
C ARG A 52 1.20 9.10 -19.48
N LEU A 53 0.86 7.93 -18.96
CA LEU A 53 1.75 7.12 -18.16
C LEU A 53 2.96 6.67 -18.98
N VAL A 54 4.14 7.21 -18.67
CA VAL A 54 5.43 6.75 -19.16
C VAL A 54 6.14 6.09 -18.00
N ALA A 55 6.36 4.79 -18.06
CA ALA A 55 6.92 4.02 -16.95
C ALA A 55 8.22 4.62 -16.39
N LYS A 56 9.12 5.08 -17.27
CA LYS A 56 10.38 5.71 -16.84
C LYS A 56 10.16 6.99 -16.03
N GLU A 57 9.22 7.84 -16.45
CA GLU A 57 8.89 9.09 -15.76
C GLU A 57 8.18 8.81 -14.43
N PHE A 58 7.25 7.86 -14.42
CA PHE A 58 6.56 7.42 -13.20
C PHE A 58 7.54 6.94 -12.14
N PHE A 59 8.42 5.99 -12.48
CA PHE A 59 9.41 5.49 -11.54
C PHE A 59 10.41 6.56 -11.11
N SER A 60 10.81 7.46 -12.03
CA SER A 60 11.67 8.59 -11.68
C SER A 60 11.00 9.53 -10.69
N ALA A 61 9.75 9.92 -10.92
CA ALA A 61 9.00 10.78 -10.01
C ALA A 61 8.83 10.16 -8.63
N HIS A 62 8.52 8.86 -8.59
CA HIS A 62 8.34 8.12 -7.35
C HIS A 62 9.64 7.95 -6.56
N TYR A 63 10.73 7.48 -7.21
CA TYR A 63 12.01 7.23 -6.52
C TYR A 63 12.76 8.51 -6.16
N ASN A 64 12.68 9.55 -6.98
CA ASN A 64 13.32 10.84 -6.71
C ASN A 64 12.47 11.75 -5.82
N ARG A 65 11.30 11.29 -5.39
CA ARG A 65 10.37 12.02 -4.51
C ARG A 65 10.02 13.42 -5.04
N THR A 66 9.87 13.55 -6.37
CA THR A 66 9.56 14.83 -7.02
C THR A 66 8.06 15.10 -7.08
N ALA A 67 7.21 14.11 -6.86
CA ALA A 67 5.78 14.29 -6.73
C ALA A 67 5.45 15.10 -5.47
N SER A 68 4.49 16.02 -5.58
CA SER A 68 4.06 16.91 -4.49
C SER A 68 2.79 16.41 -3.80
N PHE A 69 1.96 15.65 -4.53
CA PHE A 69 0.67 15.14 -4.10
C PHE A 69 0.65 13.62 -3.93
N GLY A 70 0.00 13.13 -2.89
CA GLY A 70 -0.20 11.70 -2.67
C GLY A 70 -1.44 11.44 -1.83
N SER A 71 -2.53 11.01 -2.48
CA SER A 71 -3.75 10.62 -1.79
C SER A 71 -3.56 9.30 -1.05
N LEU A 72 -2.86 8.34 -1.66
CA LEU A 72 -2.47 7.04 -1.10
C LEU A 72 -3.64 6.36 -0.35
N ILE A 73 -4.79 6.28 -1.00
CA ILE A 73 -6.05 5.85 -0.37
C ILE A 73 -5.90 4.46 0.27
N PHE A 74 -5.26 3.54 -0.45
CA PHE A 74 -5.06 2.18 0.04
C PHE A 74 -3.99 2.07 1.14
N HIS A 75 -3.08 3.05 1.22
CA HIS A 75 -2.09 3.16 2.31
C HIS A 75 -2.67 3.91 3.52
N SER A 76 -3.85 3.51 3.98
CA SER A 76 -4.57 4.19 5.06
C SER A 76 -4.84 3.24 6.22
N TRP A 77 -4.34 3.59 7.42
CA TRP A 77 -4.58 2.82 8.62
C TRP A 77 -6.06 2.70 8.96
N GLU A 78 -6.85 3.75 8.71
CA GLU A 78 -8.29 3.74 8.93
C GLU A 78 -8.98 2.74 8.01
N LEU A 79 -8.61 2.73 6.71
CA LEU A 79 -9.16 1.78 5.75
C LEU A 79 -8.78 0.35 6.13
N LEU A 80 -7.52 0.12 6.49
CA LEU A 80 -7.06 -1.20 6.92
C LEU A 80 -7.78 -1.69 8.17
N PHE A 81 -8.01 -0.81 9.14
CA PHE A 81 -8.75 -1.15 10.35
C PHE A 81 -10.18 -1.61 10.01
N LEU A 82 -10.88 -0.87 9.17
CA LEU A 82 -12.23 -1.23 8.72
C LEU A 82 -12.24 -2.53 7.92
N LEU A 83 -11.28 -2.72 7.01
CA LEU A 83 -11.14 -3.96 6.24
C LEU A 83 -10.86 -5.17 7.14
N ASN A 84 -10.01 -5.01 8.16
CA ASN A 84 -9.75 -6.09 9.12
C ASN A 84 -11.01 -6.48 9.88
N ILE A 85 -11.77 -5.51 10.40
CA ILE A 85 -13.06 -5.79 11.06
C ILE A 85 -13.99 -6.53 10.10
N TYR A 86 -14.17 -6.01 8.89
CA TYR A 86 -15.04 -6.63 7.90
C TYR A 86 -14.61 -8.05 7.54
N ALA A 87 -13.33 -8.25 7.26
CA ALA A 87 -12.78 -9.54 6.83
C ALA A 87 -12.93 -10.63 7.89
N PHE A 88 -12.57 -10.33 9.14
CA PHE A 88 -12.47 -11.36 10.19
C PHE A 88 -13.75 -11.53 11.00
N PHE A 89 -14.57 -10.48 11.16
CA PHE A 89 -15.73 -10.53 12.04
C PHE A 89 -17.08 -10.54 11.30
N ILE A 90 -17.11 -10.10 10.04
CA ILE A 90 -18.38 -9.99 9.29
C ILE A 90 -18.41 -10.97 8.11
N CYS A 91 -17.40 -10.93 7.25
CA CYS A 91 -17.44 -11.65 5.98
C CYS A 91 -16.92 -13.10 6.08
N GLY A 92 -15.79 -13.33 6.80
CA GLY A 92 -15.16 -14.64 6.93
C GLY A 92 -14.68 -15.28 5.62
N ASN A 93 -14.73 -14.56 4.50
CA ASN A 93 -14.37 -15.07 3.17
C ASN A 93 -12.84 -15.09 2.99
N SER A 94 -12.28 -16.23 2.58
CA SER A 94 -10.83 -16.42 2.41
C SER A 94 -10.19 -15.45 1.41
N TRP A 95 -10.90 -15.01 0.35
CA TRP A 95 -10.41 -13.98 -0.56
C TRP A 95 -10.24 -12.65 0.15
N ILE A 96 -11.25 -12.21 0.89
CA ILE A 96 -11.24 -10.94 1.60
C ILE A 96 -10.20 -10.96 2.71
N ILE A 97 -10.10 -12.07 3.45
CA ILE A 97 -9.07 -12.27 4.49
C ILE A 97 -7.67 -12.13 3.89
N GLY A 98 -7.39 -12.86 2.78
CA GLY A 98 -6.09 -12.80 2.13
C GLY A 98 -5.75 -11.39 1.61
N ILE A 99 -6.71 -10.70 0.96
CA ILE A 99 -6.55 -9.32 0.50
C ILE A 99 -6.19 -8.39 1.66
N THR A 100 -6.93 -8.48 2.76
CA THR A 100 -6.74 -7.64 3.94
C THR A 100 -5.37 -7.87 4.58
N ILE A 101 -4.94 -9.13 4.69
CA ILE A 101 -3.63 -9.49 5.22
C ILE A 101 -2.52 -8.94 4.31
N GLY A 102 -2.63 -9.09 2.99
CA GLY A 102 -1.64 -8.57 2.03
C GLY A 102 -1.52 -7.05 2.10
N PHE A 103 -2.64 -6.31 2.17
CA PHE A 103 -2.66 -4.86 2.35
C PHE A 103 -2.02 -4.45 3.67
N THR A 104 -2.37 -5.12 4.77
CA THR A 104 -1.81 -4.82 6.09
C THR A 104 -0.30 -5.02 6.10
N GLN A 105 0.17 -6.15 5.59
CA GLN A 105 1.60 -6.45 5.47
C GLN A 105 2.35 -5.37 4.68
N HIS A 106 1.81 -4.94 3.54
CA HIS A 106 2.42 -3.92 2.70
C HIS A 106 2.56 -2.58 3.44
N VAL A 107 1.47 -2.06 4.02
CA VAL A 107 1.49 -0.77 4.73
C VAL A 107 2.39 -0.79 5.96
N VAL A 108 2.43 -1.93 6.69
CA VAL A 108 3.38 -2.12 7.79
C VAL A 108 4.83 -2.00 7.30
N LEU A 109 5.16 -2.68 6.20
CA LEU A 109 6.51 -2.60 5.62
C LEU A 109 6.86 -1.18 5.18
N ASP A 110 5.92 -0.49 4.56
CA ASP A 110 6.14 0.89 4.13
C ASP A 110 6.29 1.84 5.30
N GLN A 111 5.54 1.64 6.38
CA GLN A 111 5.74 2.43 7.60
C GLN A 111 7.15 2.25 8.19
N ILE A 112 7.71 1.04 8.13
CA ILE A 112 9.01 0.71 8.69
C ILE A 112 10.15 1.21 7.78
N PHE A 113 10.07 0.93 6.48
CA PHE A 113 11.19 1.15 5.56
C PHE A 113 11.18 2.52 4.89
N ASN A 114 10.02 3.08 4.58
CA ASN A 114 9.93 4.41 3.99
C ASN A 114 10.06 5.52 5.03
N LYS A 115 9.89 5.20 6.32
CA LYS A 115 9.97 6.12 7.46
C LYS A 115 9.18 7.42 7.23
N PRO A 116 7.88 7.33 6.87
CA PRO A 116 7.07 8.52 6.74
C PRO A 116 6.89 9.20 8.10
N ASN A 117 6.28 10.39 8.10
CA ASN A 117 5.76 10.97 9.34
C ASN A 117 4.91 9.90 10.06
N ARG A 118 5.01 9.81 11.39
CA ARG A 118 4.30 8.80 12.19
C ARG A 118 2.80 8.76 11.93
N TRP A 119 2.20 9.88 11.53
CA TRP A 119 0.79 10.01 11.18
C TRP A 119 0.55 9.98 9.67
N GLY A 120 1.60 9.86 8.87
CA GLY A 120 1.56 10.01 7.41
C GLY A 120 0.62 9.05 6.71
N TYR A 121 0.47 7.83 7.21
CA TYR A 121 -0.47 6.85 6.66
C TYR A 121 -1.86 6.90 7.31
N PHE A 122 -2.18 7.92 8.09
CA PHE A 122 -3.56 8.21 8.47
C PHE A 122 -4.21 9.12 7.42
N PHE A 123 -5.35 8.68 6.87
CA PHE A 123 -6.07 9.40 5.81
C PHE A 123 -6.49 10.80 6.26
N PHE A 124 -7.10 10.91 7.44
CA PHE A 124 -7.54 12.20 7.96
C PHE A 124 -6.38 13.16 8.23
N TRP A 125 -5.22 12.67 8.61
CA TRP A 125 -4.03 13.49 8.75
C TRP A 125 -3.56 14.02 7.39
N ARG A 126 -3.55 13.18 6.35
CA ARG A 126 -3.22 13.61 4.97
C ARG A 126 -4.22 14.62 4.44
N LEU A 127 -5.51 14.39 4.65
CA LEU A 127 -6.57 15.33 4.27
C LEU A 127 -6.33 16.71 4.90
N LYS A 128 -6.06 16.78 6.21
CA LYS A 128 -5.73 18.01 6.92
C LYS A 128 -4.47 18.71 6.38
N ASN A 129 -3.54 17.95 5.80
CA ASN A 129 -2.30 18.46 5.23
C ASN A 129 -2.34 18.59 3.69
N ASN A 130 -3.55 18.64 3.08
CA ASN A 130 -3.77 18.77 1.65
C ASN A 130 -3.03 17.71 0.82
N PHE A 131 -2.90 16.48 1.34
CA PHE A 131 -2.21 15.36 0.69
C PHE A 131 -0.76 15.67 0.26
N SER A 132 -0.08 16.55 0.97
CA SER A 132 1.29 16.95 0.67
C SER A 132 2.28 15.80 0.95
N LEU A 133 2.93 15.30 -0.10
CA LEU A 133 3.98 14.28 0.02
C LEU A 133 5.23 14.80 0.75
N LYS A 134 5.54 16.10 0.64
CA LYS A 134 6.65 16.70 1.41
C LYS A 134 6.42 16.53 2.90
N LYS A 135 5.23 16.84 3.39
CA LYS A 135 4.90 16.66 4.81
C LYS A 135 4.86 15.19 5.22
N LEU A 136 4.35 14.33 4.34
CA LEU A 136 4.31 12.89 4.57
C LEU A 136 5.71 12.30 4.74
N LEU A 137 6.64 12.65 3.85
CA LEU A 137 8.00 12.09 3.80
C LEU A 137 9.01 12.90 4.59
N GLN A 138 8.61 13.98 5.26
CA GLN A 138 9.47 14.88 6.04
C GLN A 138 10.66 15.40 5.22
N ILE A 139 10.38 15.81 3.98
CA ILE A 139 11.39 16.39 3.07
C ILE A 139 11.29 17.92 3.20
N ASP A 140 12.43 18.55 3.47
CA ASP A 140 12.57 20.01 3.53
C ASP A 140 12.43 20.69 2.16
#